data_ff66adacaf82bee0552e685a3ca856c0
#
_entry.id   ff66adacaf82bee0552e685a3ca856c0
#
_cell.length_a   1.000
_cell.length_b   1.000
_cell.length_c   1.000
_cell.angle_alpha   90.00
_cell.angle_beta   90.00
_cell.angle_gamma   90.00
#
_symmetry.space_group_name_H-M   'P 1'
#
loop_
_entity.id
_entity.type
_entity.pdbx_description
1 polymer ?
#
loop_
_entity_poly.entity_id
_entity_poly.type
_entity_poly.pdbx_seq_one_letter_code
_entity_poly.pdbx_strand_id
1 'polypeptide(L)'
;VIEPMRTLALTAALAFSTAPAVGEPDATRGPGDLAVHCGTLYVTPTRVVKDGWLVIRDGRVASISANAPTDQDLTVVDASDKTVIAGLVAADSDLSGHGDDTYNVTPDFVALDGFDFLREYNNALSGGVTTVYLAPGRNRLVPGQGSVVKLAGDDLVQRVLSEAAALRVTLGEPSTKAPPVFEPTIFPTADDPLEPAQRQFPSARISQLATLRELFAEAATAGENQAPTGPAPIEERYALEPLRQVQLGSLQLRIAARGAADVRRAIQFGKELNLVPVLENPADVDRIAPWLRDVPVVFRAPVRLSASNPGGGNRADKSPTDRPEHAGIAAKAGARVALAPGRTADLPDMLMLAAIAVRYGMEPGDALAAVTSTAAEVLGVADRVGTLEVGRDADFLVLSGPPLAVGTMVEQTWVDGRPAYERQSDVDLLAIRAPRILVGNGETIRDGTILIADGKVRGIGTDLAIPYGARVLEMDGVVTPGFVDGNTTLGLSGDGVEVPGGSADQKIAAVLDPADPTFVPAARAGVTTLFVSGV
;
A
#
# COMPACT_ATOMS: atom_id res chain seq x y z
N VAL A 1 42.42 28.05 -59.49
CA VAL A 1 43.37 27.52 -58.53
C VAL A 1 42.89 27.93 -57.16
N ILE A 2 42.17 27.08 -56.45
CA ILE A 2 41.64 27.31 -55.10
C ILE A 2 42.36 26.30 -54.18
N GLU A 3 43.15 26.82 -53.28
CA GLU A 3 43.78 26.04 -52.21
C GLU A 3 42.77 25.64 -51.11
N PRO A 4 42.89 24.47 -50.49
CA PRO A 4 41.99 24.04 -49.42
C PRO A 4 42.42 24.59 -48.06
N MET A 5 41.47 25.19 -47.35
CA MET A 5 41.57 25.57 -45.95
C MET A 5 41.75 24.37 -45.05
N ARG A 6 42.85 24.36 -44.26
CA ARG A 6 43.10 23.40 -43.20
C ARG A 6 42.20 23.71 -41.97
N THR A 7 41.31 22.81 -41.67
CA THR A 7 40.51 22.84 -40.44
C THR A 7 41.39 22.40 -39.24
N LEU A 8 41.62 23.31 -38.32
CA LEU A 8 42.28 23.03 -37.04
C LEU A 8 41.23 22.47 -36.07
N ALA A 9 41.32 21.19 -35.74
CA ALA A 9 40.51 20.59 -34.71
C ALA A 9 41.12 20.92 -33.34
N LEU A 10 40.43 21.74 -32.57
CA LEU A 10 40.76 22.04 -31.17
C LEU A 10 40.09 20.96 -30.28
N THR A 11 40.86 19.99 -29.83
CA THR A 11 40.44 19.02 -28.85
C THR A 11 40.55 19.66 -27.45
N ALA A 12 39.42 20.14 -26.91
CA ALA A 12 39.35 20.51 -25.50
C ALA A 12 39.16 19.26 -24.67
N ALA A 13 40.18 18.86 -23.92
CA ALA A 13 40.08 17.84 -22.91
C ALA A 13 39.36 18.42 -21.70
N LEU A 14 38.08 18.05 -21.52
CA LEU A 14 37.38 18.26 -20.27
C LEU A 14 37.92 17.32 -19.22
N ALA A 15 38.70 17.86 -18.29
CA ALA A 15 39.05 17.17 -17.05
C ALA A 15 37.79 17.17 -16.13
N PHE A 16 37.11 16.04 -16.09
CA PHE A 16 36.12 15.79 -15.05
C PHE A 16 36.84 15.63 -13.71
N SER A 17 36.73 16.63 -12.85
CA SER A 17 37.05 16.50 -11.43
C SER A 17 36.01 15.56 -10.81
N THR A 18 36.42 14.35 -10.49
CA THR A 18 35.60 13.42 -9.71
C THR A 18 35.55 13.94 -8.28
N ALA A 19 34.43 14.56 -7.91
CA ALA A 19 34.04 14.68 -6.52
C ALA A 19 33.95 13.26 -5.92
N PRO A 20 34.32 13.04 -4.64
CA PRO A 20 34.17 11.73 -4.03
C PRO A 20 32.67 11.38 -4.07
N ALA A 21 32.34 10.34 -4.84
CA ALA A 21 31.02 9.76 -4.85
C ALA A 21 30.69 9.37 -3.41
N VAL A 22 29.59 9.89 -2.90
CA VAL A 22 28.86 9.22 -1.82
C VAL A 22 28.64 7.82 -2.34
N GLY A 23 29.23 6.83 -1.66
CA GLY A 23 29.29 5.47 -2.15
C GLY A 23 27.90 4.99 -2.54
N GLU A 24 27.73 4.66 -3.80
CA GLU A 24 26.64 3.83 -4.24
C GLU A 24 26.63 2.59 -3.34
N PRO A 25 25.47 2.16 -2.83
CA PRO A 25 25.41 0.91 -2.08
C PRO A 25 25.97 -0.18 -3.00
N ASP A 26 27.02 -0.82 -2.53
CA ASP A 26 27.74 -1.87 -3.24
C ASP A 26 26.78 -3.02 -3.56
N ALA A 27 26.24 -3.03 -4.76
CA ALA A 27 25.26 -4.01 -5.25
C ALA A 27 25.81 -5.45 -5.31
N THR A 28 27.07 -5.65 -4.91
CA THR A 28 27.73 -6.97 -4.89
C THR A 28 27.76 -7.62 -3.50
N ARG A 29 27.31 -6.92 -2.44
CA ARG A 29 27.15 -7.53 -1.12
C ARG A 29 25.84 -8.28 -1.06
N GLY A 30 25.90 -9.57 -0.75
CA GLY A 30 24.75 -10.38 -0.35
C GLY A 30 23.96 -9.72 0.80
N PRO A 31 22.81 -10.24 1.20
CA PRO A 31 22.03 -9.65 2.28
C PRO A 31 22.94 -9.38 3.46
N GLY A 32 23.11 -8.08 3.79
CA GLY A 32 24.11 -7.66 4.76
C GLY A 32 23.80 -8.23 6.13
N ASP A 33 24.77 -8.88 6.73
CA ASP A 33 24.70 -9.27 8.13
C ASP A 33 24.65 -7.99 8.97
N LEU A 34 23.60 -7.82 9.76
CA LEU A 34 23.42 -6.60 10.55
C LEU A 34 22.89 -6.88 11.96
N ALA A 35 23.16 -5.96 12.86
CA ALA A 35 22.65 -5.96 14.21
C ALA A 35 21.89 -4.64 14.46
N VAL A 36 20.62 -4.74 14.82
CA VAL A 36 19.79 -3.58 15.13
C VAL A 36 19.72 -3.44 16.65
N HIS A 37 20.19 -2.32 17.19
CA HIS A 37 20.02 -1.98 18.61
C HIS A 37 18.67 -1.28 18.79
N CYS A 38 17.74 -1.89 19.49
CA CYS A 38 16.35 -1.47 19.60
C CYS A 38 16.04 -0.95 21.00
N GLY A 39 15.52 0.26 21.15
CA GLY A 39 15.02 0.73 22.45
C GLY A 39 13.79 -0.07 22.88
N THR A 40 12.93 -0.42 21.95
CA THR A 40 11.81 -1.35 22.17
C THR A 40 11.66 -2.26 20.97
N LEU A 41 11.78 -3.57 21.15
CA LEU A 41 11.62 -4.57 20.10
C LEU A 41 10.35 -5.40 20.34
N TYR A 42 9.40 -5.33 19.43
CA TYR A 42 8.24 -6.22 19.39
C TYR A 42 8.62 -7.46 18.56
N VAL A 43 8.99 -8.53 19.22
CA VAL A 43 9.26 -9.81 18.55
C VAL A 43 7.98 -10.39 17.97
N THR A 44 6.91 -10.33 18.77
CA THR A 44 5.51 -10.57 18.37
C THR A 44 4.66 -9.42 18.93
N PRO A 45 3.39 -9.28 18.54
CA PRO A 45 2.52 -8.24 19.10
C PRO A 45 2.40 -8.24 20.63
N THR A 46 2.68 -9.37 21.29
CA THR A 46 2.58 -9.55 22.74
C THR A 46 3.92 -9.76 23.44
N ARG A 47 4.99 -10.15 22.71
CA ARG A 47 6.33 -10.35 23.25
C ARG A 47 7.21 -9.17 22.93
N VAL A 48 7.52 -8.37 23.96
CA VAL A 48 8.31 -7.14 23.84
C VAL A 48 9.63 -7.27 24.61
N VAL A 49 10.73 -6.88 23.98
CA VAL A 49 12.07 -6.79 24.58
C VAL A 49 12.44 -5.32 24.67
N LYS A 50 12.90 -4.87 25.82
CA LYS A 50 13.42 -3.51 26.01
C LYS A 50 14.93 -3.51 25.92
N ASP A 51 15.49 -2.49 25.29
CA ASP A 51 16.95 -2.33 25.13
C ASP A 51 17.59 -3.62 24.59
N GLY A 52 17.05 -4.11 23.46
CA GLY A 52 17.39 -5.42 22.89
C GLY A 52 18.10 -5.31 21.54
N TRP A 53 18.75 -6.40 21.18
CA TRP A 53 19.45 -6.56 19.90
C TRP A 53 18.76 -7.58 19.03
N LEU A 54 18.51 -7.20 17.77
CA LEU A 54 18.02 -8.06 16.71
C LEU A 54 19.19 -8.31 15.72
N VAL A 55 19.65 -9.54 15.63
CA VAL A 55 20.71 -9.95 14.71
C VAL A 55 20.10 -10.59 13.48
N ILE A 56 20.52 -10.13 12.31
CA ILE A 56 20.04 -10.59 11.01
C ILE A 56 21.23 -11.16 10.22
N ARG A 57 21.01 -12.33 9.61
CA ARG A 57 21.95 -13.00 8.72
C ARG A 57 21.22 -13.56 7.52
N ASP A 58 21.78 -13.40 6.35
CA ASP A 58 21.21 -13.91 5.10
C ASP A 58 19.73 -13.49 4.92
N GLY A 59 19.38 -12.25 5.33
CA GLY A 59 18.03 -11.74 5.23
C GLY A 59 17.02 -12.32 6.22
N ARG A 60 17.47 -13.08 7.24
CA ARG A 60 16.63 -13.72 8.25
C ARG A 60 17.04 -13.32 9.66
N VAL A 61 16.07 -13.38 10.58
CA VAL A 61 16.33 -13.19 11.99
C VAL A 61 17.16 -14.38 12.52
N ALA A 62 18.40 -14.11 12.91
CA ALA A 62 19.34 -15.11 13.43
C ALA A 62 19.24 -15.25 14.95
N SER A 63 19.17 -14.13 15.67
CA SER A 63 19.03 -14.14 17.13
C SER A 63 18.44 -12.85 17.68
N ILE A 64 17.92 -12.93 18.90
CA ILE A 64 17.42 -11.79 19.69
C ILE A 64 18.02 -11.90 21.09
N SER A 65 18.68 -10.84 21.56
CA SER A 65 19.32 -10.81 22.87
C SER A 65 19.21 -9.45 23.55
N ALA A 66 19.41 -9.42 24.88
CA ALA A 66 19.56 -8.18 25.62
C ALA A 66 21.01 -7.63 25.57
N ASN A 67 21.97 -8.47 25.14
CA ASN A 67 23.38 -8.08 25.07
C ASN A 67 23.77 -7.82 23.62
N ALA A 68 24.67 -6.85 23.43
CA ALA A 68 25.25 -6.57 22.12
C ALA A 68 25.93 -7.83 21.54
N PRO A 69 25.81 -8.09 20.24
CA PRO A 69 26.53 -9.17 19.60
C PRO A 69 28.03 -8.92 19.69
N THR A 70 28.79 -10.02 19.86
CA THR A 70 30.26 -9.96 19.93
C THR A 70 30.94 -10.00 18.57
N ASP A 71 30.16 -10.25 17.53
CA ASP A 71 30.63 -10.38 16.16
C ASP A 71 30.91 -8.98 15.58
N GLN A 72 32.15 -8.74 15.18
CA GLN A 72 32.61 -7.43 14.69
C GLN A 72 32.31 -7.21 13.19
N ASP A 73 31.87 -8.25 12.48
CA ASP A 73 31.56 -8.18 11.05
C ASP A 73 30.14 -7.68 10.77
N LEU A 74 29.33 -7.47 11.81
CA LEU A 74 27.95 -6.99 11.67
C LEU A 74 27.90 -5.47 11.46
N THR A 75 27.13 -5.04 10.48
CA THR A 75 26.74 -3.62 10.38
C THR A 75 25.75 -3.27 11.49
N VAL A 76 26.07 -2.26 12.31
CA VAL A 76 25.19 -1.86 13.40
C VAL A 76 24.22 -0.77 12.93
N VAL A 77 22.94 -1.01 13.15
CA VAL A 77 21.85 -0.03 12.96
C VAL A 77 21.41 0.44 14.34
N ASP A 78 21.60 1.72 14.64
CA ASP A 78 21.19 2.29 15.93
C ASP A 78 19.73 2.74 15.88
N ALA A 79 18.90 2.03 16.64
CA ALA A 79 17.49 2.32 16.91
C ALA A 79 17.22 2.27 18.43
N SER A 80 18.23 2.65 19.24
CA SER A 80 18.19 2.57 20.72
C SER A 80 17.14 3.48 21.36
N ASP A 81 16.73 4.55 20.67
CA ASP A 81 15.64 5.46 21.06
C ASP A 81 14.32 5.18 20.32
N LYS A 82 14.27 4.12 19.50
CA LYS A 82 13.18 3.80 18.59
C LYS A 82 12.45 2.50 18.98
N THR A 83 11.34 2.29 18.31
CA THR A 83 10.59 1.03 18.40
C THR A 83 10.74 0.24 17.11
N VAL A 84 11.07 -1.03 17.23
CA VAL A 84 11.19 -1.96 16.09
C VAL A 84 10.07 -3.00 16.16
N ILE A 85 9.38 -3.19 15.03
CA ILE A 85 8.30 -4.19 14.89
C ILE A 85 8.48 -4.95 13.58
N ALA A 86 7.77 -6.07 13.42
CA ALA A 86 7.70 -6.77 12.13
C ALA A 86 7.06 -5.89 11.05
N GLY A 87 7.45 -6.10 9.80
CA GLY A 87 6.83 -5.49 8.65
C GLY A 87 5.32 -5.76 8.58
N LEU A 88 4.56 -4.77 8.12
CA LEU A 88 3.11 -4.91 8.04
C LEU A 88 2.70 -5.80 6.87
N VAL A 89 1.67 -6.60 7.12
CA VAL A 89 1.07 -7.52 6.17
C VAL A 89 -0.34 -7.04 5.86
N ALA A 90 -0.56 -6.56 4.64
CA ALA A 90 -1.89 -6.17 4.18
C ALA A 90 -2.64 -7.41 3.66
N ALA A 91 -3.68 -7.81 4.38
CA ALA A 91 -4.43 -9.03 4.07
C ALA A 91 -5.30 -8.93 2.81
N ASP A 92 -5.30 -7.78 2.13
CA ASP A 92 -6.01 -7.56 0.87
C ASP A 92 -5.47 -6.30 0.15
N SER A 93 -5.35 -6.36 -1.18
CA SER A 93 -5.02 -5.21 -2.03
C SER A 93 -5.50 -5.42 -3.47
N ASP A 94 -5.62 -4.32 -4.24
CA ASP A 94 -5.93 -4.35 -5.66
C ASP A 94 -4.67 -4.00 -6.51
N LEU A 95 -3.45 -4.37 -6.03
CA LEU A 95 -2.19 -4.06 -6.71
C LEU A 95 -1.96 -4.85 -8.00
N SER A 96 -2.67 -5.97 -8.19
CA SER A 96 -2.73 -6.71 -9.47
C SER A 96 -3.63 -6.05 -10.52
N GLY A 97 -4.25 -4.92 -10.18
CA GLY A 97 -5.22 -4.26 -11.04
C GLY A 97 -6.65 -4.76 -10.84
N HIS A 98 -7.50 -4.43 -11.80
CA HIS A 98 -8.88 -4.95 -11.82
C HIS A 98 -8.87 -6.33 -12.46
N GLY A 99 -9.54 -7.29 -11.82
CA GLY A 99 -9.72 -8.61 -12.40
C GLY A 99 -10.52 -8.57 -13.71
N ASP A 100 -10.40 -9.61 -14.49
CA ASP A 100 -11.24 -9.78 -15.67
C ASP A 100 -12.70 -9.98 -15.25
N ASP A 101 -13.53 -9.05 -15.69
CA ASP A 101 -14.97 -9.06 -15.42
C ASP A 101 -15.80 -9.68 -16.56
N THR A 102 -15.16 -10.30 -17.58
CA THR A 102 -15.84 -10.88 -18.74
C THR A 102 -16.57 -12.17 -18.36
N TYR A 103 -15.89 -13.07 -17.65
CA TYR A 103 -16.46 -14.36 -17.23
C TYR A 103 -16.72 -14.40 -15.72
N ASN A 104 -17.77 -15.11 -15.31
CA ASN A 104 -18.17 -15.21 -13.91
C ASN A 104 -17.38 -16.28 -13.12
N VAL A 105 -16.78 -17.23 -13.84
CA VAL A 105 -16.04 -18.35 -13.27
C VAL A 105 -14.74 -18.52 -14.03
N THR A 106 -13.64 -18.15 -13.41
CA THR A 106 -12.27 -18.19 -13.94
C THR A 106 -11.31 -18.64 -12.83
N PRO A 107 -11.46 -19.86 -12.29
CA PRO A 107 -10.69 -20.31 -11.14
C PRO A 107 -9.19 -20.45 -11.40
N ASP A 108 -8.78 -20.57 -12.64
CA ASP A 108 -7.41 -20.68 -13.14
C ASP A 108 -6.66 -19.33 -13.22
N PHE A 109 -7.37 -18.20 -13.17
CA PHE A 109 -6.72 -16.89 -13.19
C PHE A 109 -5.97 -16.64 -11.89
N VAL A 110 -4.72 -16.20 -12.01
CA VAL A 110 -3.84 -15.92 -10.88
C VAL A 110 -3.56 -14.43 -10.77
N ALA A 111 -3.80 -13.84 -9.60
CA ALA A 111 -3.61 -12.41 -9.40
C ALA A 111 -2.17 -11.95 -9.58
N LEU A 112 -1.19 -12.86 -9.44
CA LEU A 112 0.22 -12.58 -9.65
C LEU A 112 0.54 -12.10 -11.07
N ASP A 113 -0.18 -12.62 -12.08
CA ASP A 113 0.06 -12.28 -13.48
C ASP A 113 -0.23 -10.79 -13.79
N GLY A 114 -1.06 -10.15 -12.96
CA GLY A 114 -1.35 -8.72 -13.05
C GLY A 114 -0.43 -7.84 -12.19
N PHE A 115 0.53 -8.41 -11.46
CA PHE A 115 1.39 -7.65 -10.56
C PHE A 115 2.66 -7.15 -11.25
N ASP A 116 2.92 -5.85 -11.17
CA ASP A 116 4.12 -5.24 -11.73
C ASP A 116 5.28 -5.26 -10.72
N PHE A 117 6.19 -6.22 -10.89
CA PHE A 117 7.39 -6.36 -10.04
C PHE A 117 8.43 -5.25 -10.24
N LEU A 118 8.38 -4.53 -11.35
CA LEU A 118 9.35 -3.46 -11.67
C LEU A 118 8.88 -2.09 -11.14
N ARG A 119 7.64 -2.00 -10.73
CA ARG A 119 7.09 -0.78 -10.13
C ARG A 119 7.63 -0.59 -8.72
N GLU A 120 7.97 0.65 -8.39
CA GLU A 120 8.29 1.06 -7.02
C GLU A 120 7.02 1.26 -6.20
N TYR A 121 6.96 0.61 -5.05
CA TYR A 121 5.84 0.69 -4.11
C TYR A 121 6.14 1.59 -2.91
N ASN A 122 6.91 2.67 -3.13
CA ASN A 122 7.38 3.59 -2.08
C ASN A 122 6.26 4.12 -1.19
N ASN A 123 5.07 4.35 -1.75
CA ASN A 123 3.92 4.79 -0.96
C ASN A 123 3.49 3.75 0.09
N ALA A 124 3.44 2.47 -0.24
CA ALA A 124 3.11 1.41 0.71
C ALA A 124 4.25 1.15 1.70
N LEU A 125 5.50 1.13 1.22
CA LEU A 125 6.70 0.97 2.04
C LEU A 125 6.86 2.11 3.04
N SER A 126 6.50 3.35 2.69
CA SER A 126 6.53 4.49 3.63
C SER A 126 5.56 4.34 4.81
N GLY A 127 4.52 3.54 4.65
CA GLY A 127 3.60 3.15 5.73
C GLY A 127 4.00 1.86 6.44
N GLY A 128 5.13 1.25 6.04
CA GLY A 128 5.64 0.02 6.65
C GLY A 128 5.05 -1.28 6.09
N VAL A 129 4.31 -1.24 4.99
CA VAL A 129 3.75 -2.45 4.38
C VAL A 129 4.84 -3.14 3.57
N THR A 130 5.25 -4.32 4.03
CA THR A 130 6.28 -5.15 3.36
C THR A 130 5.66 -6.26 2.52
N THR A 131 4.51 -6.77 2.93
CA THR A 131 3.84 -7.93 2.32
C THR A 131 2.38 -7.61 2.05
N VAL A 132 1.89 -8.04 0.89
CA VAL A 132 0.49 -7.83 0.48
C VAL A 132 -0.12 -9.08 -0.11
N TYR A 133 -1.43 -9.27 0.12
CA TYR A 133 -2.25 -10.17 -0.65
C TYR A 133 -2.76 -9.46 -1.90
N LEU A 134 -2.49 -10.03 -3.05
CA LEU A 134 -3.01 -9.61 -4.34
C LEU A 134 -4.38 -10.27 -4.54
N ALA A 135 -5.43 -9.49 -4.59
CA ALA A 135 -6.76 -10.04 -4.83
C ALA A 135 -7.00 -10.19 -6.33
N PRO A 136 -7.58 -11.31 -6.77
CA PRO A 136 -8.18 -11.40 -8.10
C PRO A 136 -9.42 -10.51 -8.16
N GLY A 137 -10.15 -10.48 -9.24
CA GLY A 137 -11.36 -9.66 -9.37
C GLY A 137 -12.33 -9.77 -8.20
N ARG A 138 -13.24 -8.81 -8.04
CA ARG A 138 -14.15 -8.72 -6.88
C ARG A 138 -15.62 -8.89 -7.22
N ASN A 139 -15.97 -8.83 -8.51
CA ASN A 139 -17.35 -8.74 -8.96
C ASN A 139 -17.85 -10.03 -9.62
N ARG A 140 -17.09 -11.13 -9.54
CA ARG A 140 -17.39 -12.41 -10.17
C ARG A 140 -17.57 -13.51 -9.13
N LEU A 141 -18.30 -14.57 -9.50
CA LEU A 141 -18.58 -15.68 -8.59
C LEU A 141 -17.27 -16.37 -8.16
N VAL A 142 -16.44 -16.73 -9.13
CA VAL A 142 -15.09 -17.30 -8.91
C VAL A 142 -14.10 -16.53 -9.78
N PRO A 143 -13.56 -15.41 -9.31
CA PRO A 143 -12.70 -14.53 -10.13
C PRO A 143 -11.26 -15.03 -10.27
N GLY A 144 -10.87 -16.08 -9.57
CA GLY A 144 -9.53 -16.62 -9.63
C GLY A 144 -8.85 -16.78 -8.27
N GLN A 145 -7.54 -16.94 -8.31
CA GLN A 145 -6.66 -17.20 -7.18
C GLN A 145 -5.91 -15.92 -6.78
N GLY A 146 -5.87 -15.65 -5.49
CA GLY A 146 -5.04 -14.58 -4.95
C GLY A 146 -3.64 -15.05 -4.63
N SER A 147 -2.69 -14.13 -4.63
CA SER A 147 -1.27 -14.39 -4.41
C SER A 147 -0.75 -13.56 -3.24
N VAL A 148 0.39 -13.94 -2.65
CA VAL A 148 1.05 -13.17 -1.59
C VAL A 148 2.45 -12.82 -2.03
N VAL A 149 2.77 -11.53 -2.00
CA VAL A 149 4.07 -11.02 -2.46
C VAL A 149 4.66 -10.00 -1.49
N LYS A 150 5.99 -9.88 -1.51
CA LYS A 150 6.72 -8.76 -0.89
C LYS A 150 6.78 -7.57 -1.84
N LEU A 151 6.68 -6.36 -1.30
CA LEU A 151 6.69 -5.13 -2.11
C LEU A 151 8.11 -4.67 -2.50
N ALA A 152 9.15 -5.21 -1.86
CA ALA A 152 10.54 -4.95 -2.17
C ALA A 152 11.35 -6.24 -2.11
N GLY A 153 12.60 -6.19 -2.59
CA GLY A 153 13.54 -7.30 -2.65
C GLY A 153 14.20 -7.38 -4.03
N ASP A 154 15.45 -7.82 -4.07
CA ASP A 154 16.25 -7.87 -5.32
C ASP A 154 15.92 -9.10 -6.16
N ASP A 155 15.56 -10.20 -5.52
CA ASP A 155 15.18 -11.44 -6.18
C ASP A 155 13.66 -11.50 -6.37
N LEU A 156 13.22 -11.35 -7.61
CA LEU A 156 11.80 -11.35 -7.96
C LEU A 156 11.11 -12.67 -7.58
N VAL A 157 11.81 -13.80 -7.64
CA VAL A 157 11.26 -15.11 -7.27
C VAL A 157 11.05 -15.19 -5.76
N GLN A 158 12.00 -14.71 -4.97
CA GLN A 158 11.89 -14.71 -3.49
C GLN A 158 10.82 -13.74 -2.97
N ARG A 159 10.47 -12.72 -3.75
CA ARG A 159 9.36 -11.82 -3.42
C ARG A 159 7.99 -12.52 -3.48
N VAL A 160 7.86 -13.62 -4.20
CA VAL A 160 6.62 -14.42 -4.23
C VAL A 160 6.60 -15.35 -3.03
N LEU A 161 5.79 -15.05 -2.02
CA LEU A 161 5.60 -15.90 -0.84
C LEU A 161 4.63 -17.04 -1.13
N SER A 162 3.60 -16.78 -1.93
CA SER A 162 2.66 -17.78 -2.42
C SER A 162 2.07 -17.31 -3.76
N GLU A 163 2.28 -18.09 -4.80
CA GLU A 163 1.74 -17.83 -6.13
C GLU A 163 0.22 -17.95 -6.13
N ALA A 164 -0.30 -19.02 -5.53
CA ALA A 164 -1.71 -19.28 -5.34
C ALA A 164 -1.99 -19.50 -3.84
N ALA A 165 -2.39 -18.45 -3.15
CA ALA A 165 -2.65 -18.49 -1.72
C ALA A 165 -4.09 -18.92 -1.40
N ALA A 166 -5.06 -18.45 -2.18
CA ALA A 166 -6.46 -18.76 -1.95
C ALA A 166 -7.28 -18.66 -3.24
N LEU A 167 -8.22 -19.60 -3.44
CA LEU A 167 -9.28 -19.44 -4.43
C LEU A 167 -10.35 -18.51 -3.88
N ARG A 168 -10.66 -17.46 -4.60
CA ARG A 168 -11.69 -16.50 -4.21
C ARG A 168 -13.05 -16.86 -4.74
N VAL A 169 -14.07 -16.67 -3.90
CA VAL A 169 -15.49 -16.78 -4.24
C VAL A 169 -16.21 -15.52 -3.75
N THR A 170 -17.11 -14.97 -4.53
CA THR A 170 -17.93 -13.82 -4.13
C THR A 170 -19.40 -14.20 -4.10
N LEU A 171 -20.00 -14.16 -2.92
CA LEU A 171 -21.43 -14.39 -2.73
C LEU A 171 -22.19 -13.05 -2.61
N GLY A 172 -23.43 -13.07 -3.04
CA GLY A 172 -24.32 -11.93 -2.95
C GLY A 172 -24.45 -11.15 -4.26
N GLU A 173 -24.82 -9.89 -4.15
CA GLU A 173 -25.18 -9.05 -5.29
C GLU A 173 -24.03 -8.75 -6.26
N PRO A 174 -22.78 -8.53 -5.80
CA PRO A 174 -21.70 -8.15 -6.72
C PRO A 174 -21.51 -9.13 -7.87
N SER A 175 -21.59 -10.44 -7.61
CA SER A 175 -21.37 -11.48 -8.60
C SER A 175 -22.59 -11.83 -9.45
N THR A 176 -23.70 -11.10 -9.30
CA THR A 176 -24.90 -11.24 -10.13
C THR A 176 -25.04 -10.15 -11.19
N LYS A 177 -24.20 -9.12 -11.12
CA LYS A 177 -24.23 -8.02 -12.09
C LYS A 177 -23.61 -8.46 -13.40
N ALA A 178 -24.29 -8.17 -14.50
CA ALA A 178 -23.72 -8.38 -15.83
C ALA A 178 -22.46 -7.51 -16.00
N PRO A 179 -21.45 -7.99 -16.76
CA PRO A 179 -20.32 -7.16 -17.12
C PRO A 179 -20.78 -5.90 -17.84
N PRO A 180 -20.04 -4.78 -17.73
CA PRO A 180 -20.31 -3.61 -18.56
C PRO A 180 -20.11 -4.03 -20.03
N VAL A 181 -21.19 -4.03 -20.79
CA VAL A 181 -21.11 -4.27 -22.24
C VAL A 181 -20.58 -2.99 -22.86
N PHE A 182 -19.47 -3.08 -23.59
CA PHE A 182 -19.04 -2.00 -24.45
C PHE A 182 -20.01 -1.98 -25.64
N GLU A 183 -20.97 -1.08 -25.62
CA GLU A 183 -21.81 -0.78 -26.78
C GLU A 183 -21.00 0.15 -27.71
N PRO A 184 -20.54 -0.33 -28.88
CA PRO A 184 -19.96 0.56 -29.85
C PRO A 184 -21.02 1.58 -30.28
N THR A 185 -20.62 2.81 -30.52
CA THR A 185 -21.49 3.92 -30.99
C THR A 185 -22.09 3.70 -32.39
N ILE A 186 -22.06 2.50 -32.89
CA ILE A 186 -22.63 2.08 -34.18
C ILE A 186 -24.07 1.62 -33.93
N PHE A 187 -25.01 2.36 -34.51
CA PHE A 187 -26.43 1.95 -34.43
C PHE A 187 -26.63 0.60 -35.13
N PRO A 188 -27.36 -0.32 -34.50
CA PRO A 188 -27.65 -1.60 -35.13
C PRO A 188 -28.40 -1.39 -36.46
N THR A 189 -28.00 -2.16 -37.46
CA THR A 189 -28.66 -2.20 -38.77
C THR A 189 -29.45 -3.50 -38.89
N ALA A 190 -30.33 -3.59 -39.91
CA ALA A 190 -31.07 -4.81 -40.18
C ALA A 190 -30.16 -6.01 -40.55
N ASP A 191 -28.98 -5.68 -41.12
CA ASP A 191 -27.99 -6.68 -41.54
C ASP A 191 -26.95 -6.99 -40.43
N ASP A 192 -26.87 -6.14 -39.40
CA ASP A 192 -25.98 -6.30 -38.24
C ASP A 192 -26.78 -5.95 -36.96
N PRO A 193 -27.67 -6.88 -36.54
CA PRO A 193 -28.47 -6.65 -35.35
C PRO A 193 -27.59 -6.73 -34.10
N LEU A 194 -27.89 -5.91 -33.06
CA LEU A 194 -27.25 -6.03 -31.74
C LEU A 194 -27.39 -7.49 -31.26
N GLU A 195 -26.26 -8.11 -30.97
CA GLU A 195 -26.29 -9.37 -30.25
C GLU A 195 -26.97 -9.16 -28.89
N PRO A 196 -27.90 -10.04 -28.49
CA PRO A 196 -28.54 -9.95 -27.21
C PRO A 196 -27.45 -9.96 -26.11
N ALA A 197 -27.51 -9.02 -25.19
CA ALA A 197 -26.59 -8.93 -24.05
C ALA A 197 -26.42 -10.33 -23.44
N GLN A 198 -25.20 -10.84 -23.40
CA GLN A 198 -24.90 -12.15 -22.82
C GLN A 198 -25.36 -12.14 -21.36
N ARG A 199 -26.31 -12.99 -21.03
CA ARG A 199 -26.78 -13.14 -19.67
C ARG A 199 -25.69 -13.86 -18.88
N GLN A 200 -25.15 -13.19 -17.90
CA GLN A 200 -24.21 -13.80 -16.97
C GLN A 200 -24.92 -14.86 -16.13
N PHE A 201 -24.34 -16.04 -16.00
CA PHE A 201 -24.80 -17.08 -15.10
C PHE A 201 -23.77 -17.29 -13.96
N PRO A 202 -24.21 -17.42 -12.70
CA PRO A 202 -25.58 -17.23 -12.21
C PRO A 202 -25.95 -15.73 -12.12
N SER A 203 -27.16 -15.40 -12.62
CA SER A 203 -27.69 -14.03 -12.57
C SER A 203 -28.48 -13.73 -11.29
N ALA A 204 -28.62 -14.69 -10.39
CA ALA A 204 -29.40 -14.57 -9.17
C ALA A 204 -28.67 -15.21 -7.98
N ARG A 205 -28.88 -14.63 -6.78
CA ARG A 205 -28.28 -15.14 -5.53
C ARG A 205 -28.65 -16.58 -5.21
N ILE A 206 -29.84 -17.03 -5.61
CA ILE A 206 -30.33 -18.39 -5.33
C ILE A 206 -29.52 -19.45 -6.07
N SER A 207 -29.01 -19.15 -7.25
CA SER A 207 -28.25 -20.10 -8.07
C SER A 207 -26.77 -20.15 -7.75
N GLN A 208 -26.21 -19.18 -7.02
CA GLN A 208 -24.76 -19.10 -6.73
C GLN A 208 -24.22 -20.37 -6.06
N LEU A 209 -24.86 -20.83 -4.97
CA LEU A 209 -24.40 -22.05 -4.28
C LEU A 209 -24.67 -23.33 -5.06
N ALA A 210 -25.73 -23.38 -5.86
CA ALA A 210 -25.99 -24.51 -6.74
C ALA A 210 -24.85 -24.64 -7.78
N THR A 211 -24.52 -23.54 -8.46
CA THR A 211 -23.39 -23.48 -9.41
C THR A 211 -22.07 -23.87 -8.74
N LEU A 212 -21.77 -23.35 -7.53
CA LEU A 212 -20.54 -23.72 -6.83
C LEU A 212 -20.49 -25.20 -6.50
N ARG A 213 -21.60 -25.80 -6.03
CA ARG A 213 -21.65 -27.24 -5.75
C ARG A 213 -21.46 -28.09 -7.01
N GLU A 214 -22.02 -27.68 -8.13
CA GLU A 214 -21.82 -28.32 -9.42
C GLU A 214 -20.35 -28.27 -9.84
N LEU A 215 -19.72 -27.09 -9.79
CA LEU A 215 -18.30 -26.92 -10.11
C LEU A 215 -17.38 -27.76 -9.21
N PHE A 216 -17.61 -27.78 -7.91
CA PHE A 216 -16.81 -28.58 -6.98
C PHE A 216 -17.07 -30.10 -7.17
N ALA A 217 -18.29 -30.52 -7.48
CA ALA A 217 -18.59 -31.91 -7.79
C ALA A 217 -17.92 -32.38 -9.10
N GLU A 218 -17.91 -31.52 -10.11
CA GLU A 218 -17.21 -31.78 -11.38
C GLU A 218 -15.68 -31.87 -11.14
N ALA A 219 -15.10 -30.96 -10.37
CA ALA A 219 -13.69 -30.99 -10.02
C ALA A 219 -13.30 -32.29 -9.28
N ALA A 220 -14.16 -32.79 -8.38
CA ALA A 220 -13.93 -34.06 -7.68
C ALA A 220 -13.87 -35.24 -8.63
N THR A 221 -14.76 -35.31 -9.61
CA THR A 221 -14.84 -36.42 -10.55
C THR A 221 -13.73 -36.37 -11.62
N ALA A 222 -13.32 -35.19 -12.06
CA ALA A 222 -12.23 -35.00 -13.02
C ALA A 222 -10.87 -35.52 -12.53
N GLY A 223 -10.66 -35.56 -11.19
CA GLY A 223 -9.41 -36.04 -10.56
C GLY A 223 -9.30 -37.56 -10.43
N GLU A 224 -10.40 -38.29 -10.45
CA GLU A 224 -10.40 -39.75 -10.19
C GLU A 224 -10.28 -40.61 -11.46
N ASN A 225 -10.67 -40.12 -12.61
CA ASN A 225 -10.63 -40.86 -13.86
C ASN A 225 -10.28 -39.95 -15.05
N GLN A 226 -9.19 -40.26 -15.67
CA GLN A 226 -8.87 -39.97 -17.06
C GLN A 226 -7.71 -38.99 -17.31
N ALA A 227 -6.68 -39.61 -17.87
CA ALA A 227 -6.23 -39.07 -19.16
C ALA A 227 -7.48 -39.08 -20.09
N PRO A 228 -7.98 -37.91 -20.55
CA PRO A 228 -9.18 -37.85 -21.37
C PRO A 228 -8.93 -38.55 -22.69
N THR A 229 -9.82 -39.44 -23.05
CA THR A 229 -9.83 -40.18 -24.31
C THR A 229 -10.42 -39.37 -25.48
N GLY A 230 -10.46 -38.03 -25.38
CA GLY A 230 -10.94 -37.13 -26.41
C GLY A 230 -10.31 -35.75 -26.36
N PRO A 231 -10.41 -34.97 -27.44
CA PRO A 231 -9.93 -33.60 -27.47
C PRO A 231 -10.89 -32.66 -26.72
N ALA A 232 -10.93 -32.77 -25.38
CA ALA A 232 -11.51 -31.68 -24.60
C ALA A 232 -10.57 -30.45 -24.72
N PRO A 233 -11.10 -29.24 -24.91
CA PRO A 233 -10.28 -28.03 -24.91
C PRO A 233 -9.36 -28.00 -23.70
N ILE A 234 -8.10 -27.71 -23.89
CA ILE A 234 -7.09 -27.63 -22.82
C ILE A 234 -7.59 -26.69 -21.71
N GLU A 235 -8.32 -25.66 -22.08
CA GLU A 235 -8.91 -24.64 -21.21
C GLU A 235 -9.87 -25.20 -20.15
N GLU A 236 -10.71 -26.17 -20.47
CA GLU A 236 -11.65 -26.76 -19.51
C GLU A 236 -10.98 -27.61 -18.42
N ARG A 237 -9.78 -28.12 -18.67
CA ARG A 237 -9.05 -28.97 -17.70
C ARG A 237 -8.35 -28.19 -16.62
N TYR A 238 -7.74 -27.07 -16.98
CA TYR A 238 -7.00 -26.24 -16.03
C TYR A 238 -7.94 -25.49 -15.10
N ALA A 239 -9.12 -25.13 -15.54
CA ALA A 239 -10.10 -24.42 -14.76
C ALA A 239 -10.60 -25.18 -13.52
N LEU A 240 -10.61 -26.51 -13.52
CA LEU A 240 -11.10 -27.32 -12.39
C LEU A 240 -10.02 -27.64 -11.35
N GLU A 241 -8.74 -27.53 -11.68
CA GLU A 241 -7.65 -27.91 -10.78
C GLU A 241 -7.62 -27.05 -9.49
N PRO A 242 -7.80 -25.72 -9.51
CA PRO A 242 -7.85 -24.93 -8.28
C PRO A 242 -9.00 -25.31 -7.34
N LEU A 243 -10.15 -25.70 -7.91
CA LEU A 243 -11.28 -26.19 -7.13
C LEU A 243 -10.94 -27.52 -6.42
N ARG A 244 -10.24 -28.42 -7.13
CA ARG A 244 -9.75 -29.67 -6.56
C ARG A 244 -8.72 -29.44 -5.46
N GLN A 245 -7.80 -28.49 -5.64
CA GLN A 245 -6.82 -28.11 -4.63
C GLN A 245 -7.47 -27.59 -3.34
N VAL A 246 -8.57 -26.84 -3.47
CA VAL A 246 -9.38 -26.43 -2.32
C VAL A 246 -9.96 -27.65 -1.59
N GLN A 247 -10.53 -28.63 -2.30
CA GLN A 247 -11.06 -29.84 -1.67
C GLN A 247 -10.00 -30.69 -0.99
N LEU A 248 -8.77 -30.71 -1.51
CA LEU A 248 -7.63 -31.39 -0.92
C LEU A 248 -7.00 -30.62 0.25
N GLY A 249 -7.43 -29.36 0.47
CA GLY A 249 -6.87 -28.50 1.52
C GLY A 249 -5.50 -27.90 1.20
N SER A 250 -5.00 -28.03 -0.05
CA SER A 250 -3.74 -27.44 -0.50
C SER A 250 -3.89 -25.99 -0.96
N LEU A 251 -5.11 -25.54 -1.25
CA LEU A 251 -5.45 -24.16 -1.57
C LEU A 251 -6.54 -23.67 -0.62
N GLN A 252 -6.38 -22.49 -0.03
CA GLN A 252 -7.40 -21.92 0.85
C GLN A 252 -8.65 -21.52 0.05
N LEU A 253 -9.81 -21.61 0.68
CA LEU A 253 -11.05 -21.02 0.16
C LEU A 253 -11.31 -19.69 0.83
N ARG A 254 -11.42 -18.63 0.06
CA ARG A 254 -11.69 -17.28 0.53
C ARG A 254 -13.02 -16.79 -0.02
N ILE A 255 -13.96 -16.47 0.86
CA ILE A 255 -15.34 -16.15 0.46
C ILE A 255 -15.68 -14.71 0.87
N ALA A 256 -15.91 -13.87 -0.12
CA ALA A 256 -16.47 -12.54 0.09
C ALA A 256 -17.99 -12.67 0.32
N ALA A 257 -18.43 -12.31 1.52
CA ALA A 257 -19.84 -12.38 1.92
C ALA A 257 -20.15 -11.24 2.91
N ARG A 258 -21.06 -10.34 2.53
CA ARG A 258 -21.32 -9.14 3.34
C ARG A 258 -22.45 -9.33 4.35
N GLY A 259 -23.65 -9.64 3.90
CA GLY A 259 -24.81 -9.76 4.78
C GLY A 259 -24.80 -11.05 5.60
N ALA A 260 -25.45 -11.04 6.77
CA ALA A 260 -25.52 -12.20 7.68
C ALA A 260 -26.01 -13.48 7.00
N ALA A 261 -26.96 -13.37 6.06
CA ALA A 261 -27.45 -14.52 5.30
C ALA A 261 -26.39 -15.13 4.38
N ASP A 262 -25.57 -14.30 3.73
CA ASP A 262 -24.50 -14.75 2.82
C ASP A 262 -23.32 -15.32 3.63
N VAL A 263 -22.95 -14.70 4.76
CA VAL A 263 -21.93 -15.21 5.69
C VAL A 263 -22.33 -16.60 6.21
N ARG A 264 -23.59 -16.76 6.62
CA ARG A 264 -24.09 -18.08 7.04
C ARG A 264 -23.94 -19.11 5.94
N ARG A 265 -24.28 -18.76 4.70
CA ARG A 265 -24.13 -19.65 3.53
C ARG A 265 -22.68 -19.97 3.24
N ALA A 266 -21.77 -18.98 3.36
CA ALA A 266 -20.34 -19.16 3.18
C ALA A 266 -19.78 -20.17 4.18
N ILE A 267 -20.10 -20.02 5.48
CA ILE A 267 -19.68 -20.95 6.53
C ILE A 267 -20.27 -22.34 6.31
N GLN A 268 -21.55 -22.44 5.93
CA GLN A 268 -22.18 -23.71 5.64
C GLN A 268 -21.55 -24.41 4.45
N PHE A 269 -21.25 -23.66 3.39
CA PHE A 269 -20.58 -24.21 2.20
C PHE A 269 -19.16 -24.71 2.52
N GLY A 270 -18.41 -23.97 3.35
CA GLY A 270 -17.13 -24.47 3.87
C GLY A 270 -17.27 -25.81 4.61
N LYS A 271 -18.29 -25.94 5.46
CA LYS A 271 -18.58 -27.20 6.16
C LYS A 271 -18.92 -28.35 5.22
N GLU A 272 -19.64 -28.08 4.12
CA GLU A 272 -19.93 -29.09 3.09
C GLU A 272 -18.64 -29.60 2.42
N LEU A 273 -17.61 -28.75 2.35
CA LEU A 273 -16.29 -29.09 1.82
C LEU A 273 -15.30 -29.57 2.91
N ASN A 274 -15.74 -29.71 4.19
CA ASN A 274 -14.92 -30.06 5.35
C ASN A 274 -13.77 -29.08 5.61
N LEU A 275 -13.97 -27.78 5.38
CA LEU A 275 -12.98 -26.74 5.59
C LEU A 275 -13.59 -25.48 6.24
N VAL A 276 -12.71 -24.63 6.80
CA VAL A 276 -13.08 -23.32 7.34
C VAL A 276 -12.65 -22.26 6.31
N PRO A 277 -13.59 -21.57 5.66
CA PRO A 277 -13.24 -20.55 4.67
C PRO A 277 -12.72 -19.29 5.36
N VAL A 278 -11.85 -18.54 4.68
CA VAL A 278 -11.53 -17.16 5.04
C VAL A 278 -12.70 -16.28 4.61
N LEU A 279 -13.30 -15.57 5.55
CA LEU A 279 -14.39 -14.63 5.24
C LEU A 279 -13.84 -13.25 4.91
N GLU A 280 -14.34 -12.64 3.83
CA GLU A 280 -13.99 -11.29 3.47
C GLU A 280 -15.13 -10.31 3.75
N ASN A 281 -14.75 -9.27 4.47
CA ASN A 281 -15.51 -8.06 4.69
C ASN A 281 -17.00 -8.27 5.08
N PRO A 282 -17.29 -9.12 6.08
CA PRO A 282 -18.64 -9.28 6.58
C PRO A 282 -19.14 -7.98 7.22
N ALA A 283 -20.39 -7.62 6.98
CA ALA A 283 -20.97 -6.40 7.50
C ALA A 283 -21.82 -6.69 8.74
N ASP A 284 -22.79 -7.42 8.83
CA ASP A 284 -23.70 -7.63 9.99
C ASP A 284 -23.02 -8.36 11.17
N VAL A 285 -21.83 -7.91 11.60
CA VAL A 285 -20.96 -8.65 12.54
C VAL A 285 -21.64 -8.87 13.89
N ASP A 286 -22.43 -7.93 14.37
CA ASP A 286 -23.21 -8.09 15.63
C ASP A 286 -24.11 -9.33 15.60
N ARG A 287 -24.68 -9.66 14.42
CA ARG A 287 -25.59 -10.77 14.24
C ARG A 287 -24.89 -12.10 14.01
N ILE A 288 -23.69 -12.07 13.42
CA ILE A 288 -22.94 -13.28 13.04
C ILE A 288 -21.84 -13.63 14.02
N ALA A 289 -21.54 -12.77 15.00
CA ALA A 289 -20.48 -12.97 15.98
C ALA A 289 -20.44 -14.40 16.58
N PRO A 290 -21.57 -15.05 16.96
CA PRO A 290 -21.54 -16.41 17.50
C PRO A 290 -21.00 -17.47 16.51
N TRP A 291 -20.97 -17.17 15.21
CA TRP A 291 -20.49 -18.11 14.16
C TRP A 291 -19.03 -17.88 13.78
N LEU A 292 -18.38 -16.83 14.31
CA LEU A 292 -17.04 -16.42 13.90
C LEU A 292 -15.91 -17.02 14.73
N ARG A 293 -16.21 -17.81 15.77
CA ARG A 293 -15.17 -18.45 16.58
C ARG A 293 -14.26 -19.31 15.70
N ASP A 294 -12.96 -19.08 15.79
CA ASP A 294 -11.89 -19.76 15.04
C ASP A 294 -11.96 -19.55 13.51
N VAL A 295 -12.87 -18.69 13.03
CA VAL A 295 -12.99 -18.35 11.61
C VAL A 295 -12.01 -17.23 11.28
N PRO A 296 -11.17 -17.37 10.23
CA PRO A 296 -10.35 -16.27 9.74
C PRO A 296 -11.24 -15.25 9.00
N VAL A 297 -11.07 -13.97 9.37
CA VAL A 297 -11.88 -12.88 8.82
C VAL A 297 -10.96 -11.74 8.39
N VAL A 298 -11.10 -11.29 7.16
CA VAL A 298 -10.42 -10.10 6.64
C VAL A 298 -11.41 -8.95 6.56
N PHE A 299 -11.14 -7.86 7.28
CA PHE A 299 -11.91 -6.63 7.17
C PHE A 299 -11.16 -5.62 6.30
N ARG A 300 -11.85 -5.11 5.29
CA ARG A 300 -11.42 -3.96 4.51
C ARG A 300 -12.06 -2.71 5.11
N ALA A 301 -11.35 -2.09 6.04
CA ALA A 301 -11.89 -0.94 6.75
C ALA A 301 -11.49 0.38 6.07
N PRO A 302 -12.40 1.37 5.99
CA PRO A 302 -12.05 2.68 5.49
C PRO A 302 -11.19 3.41 6.52
N VAL A 303 -10.02 3.87 6.12
CA VAL A 303 -9.16 4.72 6.95
C VAL A 303 -9.75 6.12 7.05
N ARG A 304 -10.34 6.59 5.96
CA ARG A 304 -11.01 7.91 5.91
C ARG A 304 -12.50 7.69 5.78
N LEU A 305 -13.24 8.09 6.81
CA LEU A 305 -14.68 8.22 6.70
C LEU A 305 -14.95 9.35 5.71
N SER A 306 -15.26 8.99 4.46
CA SER A 306 -15.66 9.99 3.48
C SER A 306 -16.97 10.63 3.94
N ALA A 307 -16.89 11.85 4.43
CA ALA A 307 -18.06 12.68 4.72
C ALA A 307 -18.79 13.10 3.42
N SER A 308 -18.22 12.82 2.27
CA SER A 308 -18.72 13.24 0.97
C SER A 308 -19.29 12.08 0.16
N ASN A 309 -20.47 11.65 0.44
CA ASN A 309 -21.51 11.49 -0.58
C ASN A 309 -22.92 11.40 0.05
N PRO A 310 -23.51 12.51 0.54
CA PRO A 310 -24.90 12.50 0.93
C PRO A 310 -25.88 12.41 -0.24
N GLY A 311 -25.39 12.43 -1.50
CA GLY A 311 -26.26 12.60 -2.65
C GLY A 311 -26.06 11.69 -3.86
N GLY A 312 -25.11 10.78 -3.85
CA GLY A 312 -24.72 10.00 -5.03
C GLY A 312 -25.00 8.50 -4.99
N GLY A 313 -25.86 8.00 -4.18
CA GLY A 313 -26.21 6.59 -4.11
C GLY A 313 -27.69 6.34 -4.33
N ASN A 314 -28.01 5.44 -5.24
CA ASN A 314 -29.36 4.89 -5.40
C ASN A 314 -29.91 4.49 -4.02
N ARG A 315 -31.08 4.98 -3.63
CA ARG A 315 -31.76 4.71 -2.34
C ARG A 315 -31.99 3.22 -2.01
N ALA A 316 -31.61 2.32 -2.91
CA ALA A 316 -31.74 0.87 -2.74
C ALA A 316 -30.56 0.21 -2.01
N ASP A 317 -29.38 0.84 -1.94
CA ASP A 317 -28.22 0.26 -1.25
C ASP A 317 -28.12 0.76 0.19
N LYS A 318 -29.06 0.30 1.01
CA LYS A 318 -28.91 0.27 2.47
C LYS A 318 -28.05 -0.92 2.87
N SER A 319 -26.97 -1.17 2.14
CA SER A 319 -25.94 -2.13 2.56
C SER A 319 -25.44 -1.72 3.93
N PRO A 320 -25.35 -2.65 4.86
CA PRO A 320 -24.77 -2.36 6.16
C PRO A 320 -23.38 -1.77 5.93
N THR A 321 -23.18 -0.58 6.44
CA THR A 321 -21.94 0.18 6.30
C THR A 321 -20.80 -0.56 6.99
N ASP A 322 -19.61 -0.51 6.40
CA ASP A 322 -18.40 -0.95 7.07
C ASP A 322 -18.20 -0.07 8.31
N ARG A 323 -18.37 -0.67 9.49
CA ARG A 323 -18.24 0.02 10.77
C ARG A 323 -16.93 -0.32 11.42
N PRO A 324 -16.22 0.65 11.98
CA PRO A 324 -14.90 0.40 12.61
C PRO A 324 -14.98 -0.55 13.81
N GLU A 325 -16.17 -0.71 14.44
CA GLU A 325 -16.37 -1.64 15.56
C GLU A 325 -16.35 -3.12 15.16
N HIS A 326 -16.57 -3.43 13.88
CA HIS A 326 -16.73 -4.80 13.41
C HIS A 326 -15.52 -5.68 13.70
N ALA A 327 -14.31 -5.16 13.52
CA ALA A 327 -13.07 -5.90 13.82
C ALA A 327 -12.97 -6.28 15.29
N GLY A 328 -13.26 -5.32 16.20
CA GLY A 328 -13.25 -5.57 17.65
C GLY A 328 -14.34 -6.54 18.11
N ILE A 329 -15.54 -6.48 17.52
CA ILE A 329 -16.64 -7.42 17.82
C ILE A 329 -16.26 -8.83 17.36
N ALA A 330 -15.71 -8.99 16.16
CA ALA A 330 -15.28 -10.28 15.64
C ALA A 330 -14.13 -10.89 16.47
N ALA A 331 -13.13 -10.09 16.84
CA ALA A 331 -12.02 -10.53 17.68
C ALA A 331 -12.52 -11.01 19.05
N LYS A 332 -13.42 -10.26 19.71
CA LYS A 332 -14.05 -10.68 20.98
C LYS A 332 -14.88 -11.95 20.85
N ALA A 333 -15.42 -12.22 19.66
CA ALA A 333 -16.14 -13.47 19.39
C ALA A 333 -15.20 -14.67 19.14
N GLY A 334 -13.88 -14.45 19.11
CA GLY A 334 -12.86 -15.47 18.89
C GLY A 334 -12.51 -15.69 17.41
N ALA A 335 -12.81 -14.72 16.53
CA ALA A 335 -12.37 -14.76 15.14
C ALA A 335 -10.88 -14.44 15.03
N ARG A 336 -10.20 -15.03 14.05
CA ARG A 336 -8.85 -14.61 13.63
C ARG A 336 -8.97 -13.44 12.67
N VAL A 337 -8.77 -12.23 13.20
CA VAL A 337 -9.01 -10.99 12.45
C VAL A 337 -7.74 -10.50 11.77
N ALA A 338 -7.79 -10.30 10.46
CA ALA A 338 -6.81 -9.57 9.69
C ALA A 338 -7.43 -8.28 9.13
N LEU A 339 -6.62 -7.22 9.02
CA LEU A 339 -7.04 -5.93 8.52
C LEU A 339 -6.40 -5.62 7.17
N ALA A 340 -7.14 -4.91 6.35
CA ALA A 340 -6.65 -4.31 5.12
C ALA A 340 -7.34 -2.97 4.90
N PRO A 341 -6.74 -2.02 4.18
CA PRO A 341 -7.41 -0.76 3.86
C PRO A 341 -8.54 -0.99 2.86
N GLY A 342 -9.55 -0.16 2.91
CA GLY A 342 -10.67 -0.20 1.96
C GLY A 342 -10.26 0.06 0.52
N ARG A 343 -9.18 0.84 0.33
CA ARG A 343 -8.59 1.17 -0.96
C ARG A 343 -7.09 0.93 -0.90
N THR A 344 -6.50 0.46 -1.98
CA THR A 344 -5.05 0.24 -2.10
C THR A 344 -4.23 1.53 -1.89
N ALA A 345 -4.77 2.69 -2.26
CA ALA A 345 -4.12 3.98 -2.00
C ALA A 345 -3.95 4.29 -0.50
N ASP A 346 -4.71 3.65 0.37
CA ASP A 346 -4.65 3.83 1.83
C ASP A 346 -3.70 2.80 2.52
N LEU A 347 -2.90 2.03 1.75
CA LEU A 347 -1.88 1.12 2.30
C LEU A 347 -0.90 1.80 3.27
N PRO A 348 -0.45 3.05 3.06
CA PRO A 348 0.41 3.74 4.02
C PRO A 348 -0.21 3.93 5.42
N ASP A 349 -1.51 3.85 5.51
CA ASP A 349 -2.25 4.14 6.75
C ASP A 349 -2.56 2.88 7.58
N MET A 350 -1.87 1.74 7.35
CA MET A 350 -2.15 0.46 8.03
C MET A 350 -2.02 0.53 9.56
N LEU A 351 -1.00 1.22 10.09
CA LEU A 351 -0.87 1.42 11.55
C LEU A 351 -2.03 2.26 12.10
N MET A 352 -2.46 3.28 11.36
CA MET A 352 -3.63 4.09 11.75
C MET A 352 -4.90 3.25 11.71
N LEU A 353 -5.05 2.35 10.75
CA LEU A 353 -6.18 1.43 10.68
C LEU A 353 -6.25 0.53 11.93
N ALA A 354 -5.11 -0.02 12.36
CA ALA A 354 -5.01 -0.80 13.60
C ALA A 354 -5.33 0.06 14.84
N ALA A 355 -4.84 1.29 14.90
CA ALA A 355 -5.14 2.22 15.99
C ALA A 355 -6.64 2.59 16.04
N ILE A 356 -7.29 2.75 14.88
CA ILE A 356 -8.75 2.93 14.78
C ILE A 356 -9.47 1.70 15.35
N ALA A 357 -9.04 0.48 15.02
CA ALA A 357 -9.65 -0.74 15.56
C ALA A 357 -9.57 -0.78 17.09
N VAL A 358 -8.43 -0.35 17.68
CA VAL A 358 -8.29 -0.20 19.15
C VAL A 358 -9.28 0.83 19.71
N ARG A 359 -9.38 1.99 19.07
CA ARG A 359 -10.32 3.04 19.47
C ARG A 359 -11.75 2.53 19.54
N TYR A 360 -12.11 1.57 18.69
CA TYR A 360 -13.43 0.97 18.61
C TYR A 360 -13.52 -0.43 19.28
N GLY A 361 -12.62 -0.70 20.22
CA GLY A 361 -12.76 -1.78 21.20
C GLY A 361 -12.06 -3.09 20.88
N MET A 362 -11.12 -3.10 19.92
CA MET A 362 -10.17 -4.20 19.75
C MET A 362 -9.03 -4.07 20.77
N GLU A 363 -8.52 -5.18 21.28
CA GLU A 363 -7.35 -5.14 22.18
C GLU A 363 -6.09 -4.72 21.40
N PRO A 364 -5.18 -3.90 21.99
CA PRO A 364 -4.02 -3.38 21.27
C PRO A 364 -3.12 -4.47 20.66
N GLY A 365 -2.91 -5.58 21.40
CA GLY A 365 -2.14 -6.72 20.90
C GLY A 365 -2.80 -7.38 19.69
N ASP A 366 -4.11 -7.57 19.72
CA ASP A 366 -4.88 -8.14 18.62
C ASP A 366 -4.89 -7.21 17.41
N ALA A 367 -4.99 -5.90 17.62
CA ALA A 367 -4.99 -4.92 16.54
C ALA A 367 -3.63 -4.86 15.82
N LEU A 368 -2.51 -4.94 16.56
CA LEU A 368 -1.18 -5.04 15.96
C LEU A 368 -1.01 -6.39 15.26
N ALA A 369 -1.49 -7.48 15.85
CA ALA A 369 -1.48 -8.80 15.23
C ALA A 369 -2.30 -8.83 13.92
N ALA A 370 -3.42 -8.11 13.87
CA ALA A 370 -4.29 -8.06 12.70
C ALA A 370 -3.65 -7.41 11.46
N VAL A 371 -2.55 -6.68 11.63
CA VAL A 371 -1.75 -6.10 10.55
C VAL A 371 -0.34 -6.69 10.46
N THR A 372 -0.05 -7.73 11.25
CA THR A 372 1.24 -8.44 11.27
C THR A 372 1.03 -9.96 11.33
N SER A 373 1.16 -10.59 12.50
CA SER A 373 1.17 -12.04 12.67
C SER A 373 -0.14 -12.71 12.26
N THR A 374 -1.30 -12.23 12.73
CA THR A 374 -2.59 -12.82 12.36
C THR A 374 -2.90 -12.63 10.87
N ALA A 375 -2.50 -11.47 10.28
CA ALA A 375 -2.62 -11.29 8.85
C ALA A 375 -1.78 -12.33 8.07
N ALA A 376 -0.53 -12.57 8.50
CA ALA A 376 0.33 -13.59 7.90
C ALA A 376 -0.24 -15.01 8.07
N GLU A 377 -0.82 -15.32 9.23
CA GLU A 377 -1.51 -16.60 9.46
C GLU A 377 -2.71 -16.80 8.53
N VAL A 378 -3.55 -15.77 8.40
CA VAL A 378 -4.73 -15.79 7.51
C VAL A 378 -4.31 -15.97 6.04
N LEU A 379 -3.15 -15.45 5.66
CA LEU A 379 -2.60 -15.60 4.31
C LEU A 379 -1.79 -16.89 4.10
N GLY A 380 -1.56 -17.68 5.15
CA GLY A 380 -0.78 -18.93 5.07
C GLY A 380 0.73 -18.72 4.90
N VAL A 381 1.27 -17.57 5.27
CA VAL A 381 2.70 -17.20 5.14
C VAL A 381 3.36 -16.86 6.48
N ALA A 382 2.76 -17.27 7.58
CA ALA A 382 3.25 -16.98 8.93
C ALA A 382 4.57 -17.69 9.28
N ASP A 383 4.98 -18.67 8.52
CA ASP A 383 6.30 -19.31 8.60
C ASP A 383 7.43 -18.40 8.10
N ARG A 384 7.11 -17.39 7.30
CA ARG A 384 8.05 -16.45 6.70
C ARG A 384 7.98 -15.06 7.34
N VAL A 385 6.80 -14.46 7.44
CA VAL A 385 6.60 -13.04 7.77
C VAL A 385 5.61 -12.82 8.92
N GLY A 386 5.45 -11.58 9.39
CA GLY A 386 4.47 -11.17 10.39
C GLY A 386 4.97 -11.18 11.84
N THR A 387 6.14 -11.78 12.12
CA THR A 387 6.84 -11.71 13.40
C THR A 387 8.34 -11.60 13.19
N LEU A 388 9.09 -11.20 14.24
CA LEU A 388 10.56 -11.16 14.24
C LEU A 388 11.16 -12.34 15.04
N GLU A 389 10.49 -13.50 15.02
CA GLU A 389 11.03 -14.70 15.63
C GLU A 389 12.20 -15.26 14.83
N VAL A 390 13.09 -15.96 15.52
CA VAL A 390 14.28 -16.57 14.89
C VAL A 390 13.87 -17.50 13.74
N GLY A 391 14.54 -17.34 12.60
CA GLY A 391 14.31 -18.09 11.37
C GLY A 391 13.32 -17.43 10.40
N ARG A 392 12.58 -16.40 10.82
CA ARG A 392 11.68 -15.62 9.97
C ARG A 392 12.47 -14.68 9.08
N ASP A 393 11.86 -14.25 7.99
CA ASP A 393 12.43 -13.22 7.13
C ASP A 393 12.60 -11.91 7.92
N ALA A 394 13.69 -11.20 7.67
CA ALA A 394 14.01 -9.97 8.38
C ALA A 394 13.28 -8.76 7.74
N ASP A 395 11.95 -8.83 7.75
CA ASP A 395 11.07 -7.74 7.36
C ASP A 395 10.68 -6.97 8.62
N PHE A 396 11.21 -5.75 8.78
CA PHE A 396 10.98 -4.97 10.01
C PHE A 396 10.86 -3.48 9.75
N LEU A 397 10.29 -2.78 10.70
CA LEU A 397 10.10 -1.33 10.71
C LEU A 397 10.82 -0.71 11.88
N VAL A 398 11.43 0.43 11.64
CA VAL A 398 11.88 1.35 12.69
C VAL A 398 10.87 2.48 12.80
N LEU A 399 10.28 2.62 13.99
CA LEU A 399 9.22 3.58 14.29
C LEU A 399 9.73 4.65 15.26
N SER A 400 9.26 5.89 15.10
CA SER A 400 9.59 7.01 15.99
C SER A 400 9.03 6.87 17.42
N GLY A 401 8.11 5.92 17.65
CA GLY A 401 7.45 5.71 18.94
C GLY A 401 6.63 4.43 18.98
N PRO A 402 5.72 4.27 19.98
CA PRO A 402 4.87 3.08 20.09
C PRO A 402 4.00 2.85 18.84
N PRO A 403 3.80 1.60 18.37
CA PRO A 403 3.23 1.30 17.04
C PRO A 403 1.84 1.92 16.80
N LEU A 404 0.98 1.94 17.83
CA LEU A 404 -0.42 2.38 17.71
C LEU A 404 -0.66 3.78 18.31
N ALA A 405 0.40 4.52 18.65
CA ALA A 405 0.27 5.87 19.16
C ALA A 405 0.06 6.87 18.01
N VAL A 406 -0.82 7.84 18.26
CA VAL A 406 -1.04 8.95 17.31
C VAL A 406 0.27 9.75 17.14
N GLY A 407 0.68 9.95 15.90
CA GLY A 407 1.91 10.67 15.57
C GLY A 407 3.15 9.78 15.47
N THR A 408 3.06 8.47 15.75
CA THR A 408 4.15 7.55 15.41
C THR A 408 4.31 7.45 13.90
N MET A 409 5.54 7.62 13.46
CA MET A 409 5.92 7.58 12.05
C MET A 409 6.80 6.37 11.76
N VAL A 410 6.67 5.81 10.57
CA VAL A 410 7.63 4.84 10.04
C VAL A 410 8.86 5.61 9.58
N GLU A 411 9.99 5.40 10.21
CA GLU A 411 11.25 6.04 9.84
C GLU A 411 12.01 5.20 8.81
N GLN A 412 12.02 3.88 9.00
CA GLN A 412 12.63 2.96 8.05
C GLN A 412 11.76 1.71 7.88
N THR A 413 11.74 1.18 6.66
CA THR A 413 11.16 -0.13 6.32
C THR A 413 12.25 -0.99 5.72
N TRP A 414 12.43 -2.16 6.28
CA TRP A 414 13.42 -3.14 5.87
C TRP A 414 12.73 -4.40 5.36
N VAL A 415 13.22 -4.95 4.27
CA VAL A 415 12.73 -6.20 3.67
C VAL A 415 13.93 -7.11 3.44
N ASP A 416 13.85 -8.35 3.90
CA ASP A 416 14.95 -9.33 3.85
C ASP A 416 16.28 -8.76 4.39
N GLY A 417 16.23 -7.96 5.46
CA GLY A 417 17.39 -7.33 6.07
C GLY A 417 18.02 -6.20 5.24
N ARG A 418 17.32 -5.67 4.24
CA ARG A 418 17.77 -4.54 3.40
C ARG A 418 16.85 -3.35 3.54
N PRO A 419 17.37 -2.12 3.52
CA PRO A 419 16.54 -0.93 3.57
C PRO A 419 15.72 -0.83 2.28
N ALA A 420 14.39 -0.88 2.41
CA ALA A 420 13.45 -0.72 1.32
C ALA A 420 12.84 0.69 1.27
N TYR A 421 12.79 1.37 2.41
CA TYR A 421 12.37 2.76 2.53
C TYR A 421 13.06 3.39 3.74
N GLU A 422 13.56 4.57 3.55
CA GLU A 422 14.02 5.44 4.61
C GLU A 422 13.26 6.76 4.50
N ARG A 423 12.59 7.11 5.59
CA ARG A 423 11.99 8.43 5.68
C ARG A 423 13.10 9.44 5.58
N GLN A 424 13.12 10.16 4.48
CA GLN A 424 13.87 11.39 4.46
C GLN A 424 13.26 12.22 5.59
N SER A 425 13.97 12.30 6.72
CA SER A 425 13.61 13.32 7.69
C SER A 425 13.52 14.58 6.84
N ASP A 426 12.39 15.28 6.92
CA ASP A 426 12.40 16.70 6.71
C ASP A 426 13.43 17.17 7.75
N VAL A 427 14.68 17.15 7.33
CA VAL A 427 15.77 17.63 8.19
C VAL A 427 15.40 19.08 8.31
N ASP A 428 14.89 19.44 9.46
CA ASP A 428 14.62 20.82 9.80
C ASP A 428 15.88 21.66 9.69
N LEU A 429 16.96 21.04 9.22
CA LEU A 429 18.28 21.61 9.07
C LEU A 429 18.76 21.46 7.61
N LEU A 430 18.58 22.52 6.83
CA LEU A 430 19.00 22.62 5.44
C LEU A 430 20.12 23.66 5.35
N ALA A 431 21.24 23.32 4.72
CA ALA A 431 22.28 24.26 4.34
C ALA A 431 22.26 24.46 2.81
N ILE A 432 22.13 25.69 2.36
CA ILE A 432 22.19 26.04 0.95
C ILE A 432 23.49 26.79 0.70
N ARG A 433 24.39 26.23 -0.10
CA ARG A 433 25.61 26.90 -0.56
C ARG A 433 25.39 27.48 -1.94
N ALA A 434 25.81 28.74 -2.12
CA ALA A 434 25.70 29.39 -3.41
C ALA A 434 26.84 30.41 -3.64
N PRO A 435 27.28 30.56 -4.88
CA PRO A 435 28.32 31.54 -5.23
C PRO A 435 27.82 32.97 -5.01
N ARG A 436 26.51 33.19 -4.95
CA ARG A 436 25.91 34.50 -4.69
C ARG A 436 24.57 34.40 -4.01
N ILE A 437 24.41 35.07 -2.88
CA ILE A 437 23.19 35.17 -2.09
C ILE A 437 22.77 36.62 -1.99
N LEU A 438 21.57 36.93 -2.47
CA LEU A 438 20.94 38.24 -2.28
C LEU A 438 20.07 38.17 -1.03
N VAL A 439 20.43 38.90 0.02
CA VAL A 439 19.75 38.81 1.32
C VAL A 439 18.37 39.46 1.33
N GLY A 440 18.12 40.36 0.38
CA GLY A 440 16.84 41.08 0.25
C GLY A 440 16.81 42.47 0.92
N ASN A 441 17.86 42.82 1.69
CA ASN A 441 18.03 44.10 2.32
C ASN A 441 19.05 45.04 1.58
N GLY A 442 19.45 44.63 0.36
CA GLY A 442 20.50 45.30 -0.42
C GLY A 442 21.88 44.67 -0.25
N GLU A 443 22.06 43.78 0.71
CA GLU A 443 23.30 43.05 0.93
C GLU A 443 23.43 41.86 -0.02
N THR A 444 24.67 41.62 -0.46
CA THR A 444 25.01 40.46 -1.32
C THR A 444 26.20 39.74 -0.68
N ILE A 445 26.00 38.44 -0.41
CA ILE A 445 27.05 37.56 0.11
C ILE A 445 27.56 36.70 -1.04
N ARG A 446 28.89 36.65 -1.23
CA ARG A 446 29.55 35.79 -2.21
C ARG A 446 30.06 34.54 -1.53
N ASP A 447 29.94 33.41 -2.26
CA ASP A 447 30.37 32.08 -1.79
C ASP A 447 29.83 31.77 -0.36
N GLY A 448 28.54 32.05 -0.17
CA GLY A 448 27.88 31.98 1.12
C GLY A 448 27.08 30.71 1.36
N THR A 449 26.75 30.52 2.63
CA THR A 449 25.86 29.48 3.10
C THR A 449 24.65 30.07 3.80
N ILE A 450 23.45 29.55 3.50
CA ILE A 450 22.22 29.80 4.26
C ILE A 450 21.94 28.56 5.09
N LEU A 451 21.80 28.74 6.40
CA LEU A 451 21.38 27.67 7.30
C LEU A 451 19.90 27.87 7.66
N ILE A 452 19.09 26.84 7.40
CA ILE A 452 17.66 26.83 7.66
C ILE A 452 17.38 25.71 8.66
N ALA A 453 16.63 26.02 9.72
CA ALA A 453 16.13 25.05 10.68
C ALA A 453 14.67 25.39 11.02
N ASP A 454 13.83 24.36 11.15
CA ASP A 454 12.40 24.50 11.45
C ASP A 454 11.70 25.49 10.49
N GLY A 455 12.02 25.42 9.19
CA GLY A 455 11.48 26.32 8.17
C GLY A 455 11.90 27.80 8.29
N LYS A 456 12.86 28.11 9.15
CA LYS A 456 13.35 29.48 9.39
C LYS A 456 14.84 29.61 9.10
N VAL A 457 15.22 30.72 8.48
CA VAL A 457 16.64 31.07 8.31
C VAL A 457 17.27 31.31 9.68
N ARG A 458 18.27 30.50 10.05
CA ARG A 458 19.03 30.62 11.32
C ARG A 458 20.28 31.42 11.16
N GLY A 459 20.86 31.45 9.97
CA GLY A 459 22.06 32.23 9.69
C GLY A 459 22.33 32.28 8.19
N ILE A 460 23.01 33.35 7.78
CA ILE A 460 23.55 33.53 6.43
C ILE A 460 24.96 34.08 6.58
N GLY A 461 25.93 33.50 5.88
CA GLY A 461 27.33 33.98 5.94
C GLY A 461 28.28 33.12 5.12
N THR A 462 29.55 33.54 5.05
CA THR A 462 30.61 32.81 4.32
C THR A 462 31.23 31.68 5.14
N ASP A 463 31.28 31.82 6.47
CA ASP A 463 31.96 30.89 7.37
C ASP A 463 31.01 30.19 8.35
N LEU A 464 29.76 29.94 7.91
CA LEU A 464 28.81 29.22 8.75
C LEU A 464 29.19 27.76 8.87
N ALA A 465 29.39 27.30 10.13
CA ALA A 465 29.54 25.89 10.41
C ALA A 465 28.23 25.16 10.07
N ILE A 466 28.31 24.20 9.16
CA ILE A 466 27.16 23.33 8.81
C ILE A 466 27.11 22.23 9.86
N PRO A 467 26.01 22.11 10.63
CA PRO A 467 25.86 21.06 11.62
C PRO A 467 25.87 19.66 10.96
N TYR A 468 26.38 18.68 11.69
CA TYR A 468 26.36 17.28 11.25
C TYR A 468 24.92 16.82 11.02
N GLY A 469 24.67 16.15 9.90
CA GLY A 469 23.33 15.70 9.53
C GLY A 469 22.48 16.71 8.76
N ALA A 470 22.96 17.96 8.55
CA ALA A 470 22.28 18.91 7.70
C ALA A 470 22.30 18.46 6.24
N ARG A 471 21.16 18.52 5.57
CA ARG A 471 21.09 18.36 4.12
C ARG A 471 21.75 19.55 3.45
N VAL A 472 22.76 19.32 2.62
CA VAL A 472 23.46 20.38 1.89
C VAL A 472 22.99 20.42 0.44
N LEU A 473 22.52 21.59 -0.01
CA LEU A 473 22.22 21.88 -1.41
C LEU A 473 23.32 22.79 -1.95
N GLU A 474 24.04 22.32 -2.95
CA GLU A 474 25.02 23.15 -3.69
C GLU A 474 24.30 23.77 -4.91
N MET A 475 24.34 25.10 -5.00
CA MET A 475 23.73 25.85 -6.07
C MET A 475 24.77 26.50 -6.96
N ASP A 476 24.64 26.35 -8.27
CA ASP A 476 25.53 27.00 -9.26
C ASP A 476 25.08 28.44 -9.61
N GLY A 477 23.95 28.86 -9.07
CA GLY A 477 23.31 30.14 -9.43
C GLY A 477 23.25 31.14 -8.26
N VAL A 478 22.35 32.09 -8.42
CA VAL A 478 22.07 33.11 -7.41
C VAL A 478 20.87 32.68 -6.58
N VAL A 479 21.02 32.68 -5.27
CA VAL A 479 19.92 32.47 -4.33
C VAL A 479 19.34 33.81 -3.89
N THR A 480 18.02 33.96 -3.98
CA THR A 480 17.28 35.16 -3.57
C THR A 480 16.15 34.77 -2.62
N PRO A 481 15.62 35.70 -1.83
CA PRO A 481 14.32 35.53 -1.20
C PRO A 481 13.24 35.26 -2.27
N GLY A 482 12.20 34.54 -1.89
CA GLY A 482 11.04 34.32 -2.74
C GLY A 482 10.36 35.66 -3.09
N PHE A 483 9.80 35.74 -4.28
CA PHE A 483 9.08 36.93 -4.71
C PHE A 483 7.73 37.04 -4.02
N VAL A 484 7.35 38.28 -3.72
CA VAL A 484 6.04 38.60 -3.16
C VAL A 484 5.24 39.31 -4.25
N ASP A 485 4.12 38.70 -4.65
CA ASP A 485 3.16 39.38 -5.54
C ASP A 485 2.19 40.17 -4.68
N GLY A 486 2.20 41.48 -4.88
CA GLY A 486 1.40 42.43 -4.09
C GLY A 486 -0.05 42.55 -4.51
N ASN A 487 -0.46 41.94 -5.61
CA ASN A 487 -1.87 41.98 -6.08
C ASN A 487 -2.14 40.90 -7.13
N THR A 488 -2.98 39.92 -6.78
CA THR A 488 -3.32 38.84 -7.68
C THR A 488 -4.73 38.31 -7.39
N THR A 489 -5.30 37.60 -8.36
CA THR A 489 -6.56 36.85 -8.22
C THR A 489 -6.32 35.34 -8.28
N LEU A 490 -5.06 34.88 -8.26
CA LEU A 490 -4.73 33.44 -8.26
C LEU A 490 -5.41 32.71 -7.11
N GLY A 491 -5.95 31.52 -7.40
CA GLY A 491 -6.65 30.70 -6.43
C GLY A 491 -8.10 31.13 -6.17
N LEU A 492 -8.59 32.15 -6.86
CA LEU A 492 -10.01 32.51 -6.86
C LEU A 492 -10.63 31.86 -8.10
N SER A 493 -11.26 30.72 -7.94
CA SER A 493 -11.99 30.04 -9.01
C SER A 493 -13.41 30.58 -9.13
N GLY A 494 -13.77 31.05 -10.30
CA GLY A 494 -15.12 31.48 -10.69
C GLY A 494 -15.24 32.93 -11.02
N ASP A 495 -16.21 33.24 -11.86
CA ASP A 495 -16.66 34.63 -12.10
C ASP A 495 -17.07 35.20 -10.75
N GLY A 496 -16.45 36.28 -10.35
CA GLY A 496 -16.69 36.93 -9.08
C GLY A 496 -18.20 37.06 -8.86
N VAL A 497 -18.69 36.48 -7.77
CA VAL A 497 -20.08 36.61 -7.39
C VAL A 497 -20.26 38.09 -7.02
N GLU A 498 -20.75 38.87 -7.95
CA GLU A 498 -21.24 40.22 -7.65
C GLU A 498 -22.41 40.09 -6.66
N VAL A 499 -22.11 40.27 -5.38
CA VAL A 499 -23.16 40.48 -4.41
C VAL A 499 -23.56 41.94 -4.48
N PRO A 500 -24.76 42.24 -4.90
CA PRO A 500 -25.23 43.64 -4.90
C PRO A 500 -25.26 44.18 -3.47
N GLY A 501 -24.39 45.16 -3.19
CA GLY A 501 -24.34 45.85 -1.90
C GLY A 501 -23.23 45.37 -0.97
N GLY A 502 -22.05 45.97 -1.15
CA GLY A 502 -20.89 46.05 -0.27
C GLY A 502 -20.71 44.95 0.79
N SER A 503 -19.86 43.96 0.49
CA SER A 503 -19.52 42.86 1.42
C SER A 503 -18.20 43.14 2.14
N ALA A 504 -18.12 44.26 2.85
CA ALA A 504 -16.90 44.65 3.60
C ALA A 504 -16.49 43.64 4.70
N ASP A 505 -17.37 42.73 5.04
CA ASP A 505 -17.19 41.68 6.04
C ASP A 505 -16.78 40.33 5.44
N GLN A 506 -16.75 40.18 4.11
CA GLN A 506 -16.32 38.94 3.46
C GLN A 506 -14.80 38.83 3.43
N LYS A 507 -14.31 37.65 3.83
CA LYS A 507 -12.88 37.32 3.81
C LYS A 507 -12.57 36.50 2.55
N ILE A 508 -11.67 36.98 1.70
CA ILE A 508 -11.22 36.27 0.49
C ILE A 508 -10.69 34.87 0.82
N ALA A 509 -10.08 34.70 1.99
CA ALA A 509 -9.62 33.39 2.46
C ALA A 509 -10.72 32.30 2.52
N ALA A 510 -11.99 32.69 2.57
CA ALA A 510 -13.10 31.73 2.58
C ALA A 510 -13.45 31.16 1.19
N VAL A 511 -13.00 31.83 0.13
CA VAL A 511 -13.25 31.44 -1.28
C VAL A 511 -11.97 31.05 -2.02
N LEU A 512 -10.82 31.11 -1.34
CA LEU A 512 -9.54 30.70 -1.90
C LEU A 512 -9.49 29.18 -2.00
N ASP A 513 -9.21 28.66 -3.19
CA ASP A 513 -8.90 27.25 -3.40
C ASP A 513 -7.39 26.98 -3.22
N PRO A 514 -6.94 26.38 -2.13
CA PRO A 514 -5.53 26.11 -1.90
C PRO A 514 -4.95 25.03 -2.85
N ALA A 515 -5.80 24.29 -3.57
CA ALA A 515 -5.41 23.28 -4.54
C ALA A 515 -5.44 23.78 -5.99
N ASP A 516 -5.66 25.08 -6.20
CA ASP A 516 -5.72 25.67 -7.54
C ASP A 516 -4.42 25.42 -8.32
N PRO A 517 -4.48 24.78 -9.50
CA PRO A 517 -3.30 24.43 -10.29
C PRO A 517 -2.47 25.64 -10.74
N THR A 518 -3.02 26.85 -10.73
CA THR A 518 -2.31 28.08 -11.10
C THR A 518 -1.22 28.47 -10.11
N PHE A 519 -1.23 27.95 -8.88
CA PHE A 519 -0.14 28.15 -7.91
C PHE A 519 1.16 27.47 -8.34
N VAL A 520 1.10 26.36 -9.08
CA VAL A 520 2.31 25.62 -9.50
C VAL A 520 3.19 26.44 -10.46
N PRO A 521 2.65 27.05 -11.52
CA PRO A 521 3.42 27.96 -12.38
C PRO A 521 3.99 29.17 -11.63
N ALA A 522 3.23 29.76 -10.72
CA ALA A 522 3.68 30.89 -9.90
C ALA A 522 4.87 30.49 -9.01
N ALA A 523 4.78 29.37 -8.33
CA ALA A 523 5.87 28.84 -7.51
C ALA A 523 7.12 28.53 -8.35
N ARG A 524 6.96 27.96 -9.55
CA ARG A 524 8.08 27.71 -10.50
C ARG A 524 8.74 28.99 -10.98
N ALA A 525 7.99 30.10 -11.04
CA ALA A 525 8.53 31.42 -11.34
C ALA A 525 9.19 32.10 -10.12
N GLY A 526 9.22 31.46 -8.96
CA GLY A 526 9.83 31.96 -7.74
C GLY A 526 8.92 32.80 -6.85
N VAL A 527 7.61 32.86 -7.16
CA VAL A 527 6.65 33.56 -6.30
C VAL A 527 6.26 32.65 -5.13
N THR A 528 6.57 33.08 -3.91
CA THR A 528 6.34 32.31 -2.68
C THR A 528 5.22 32.87 -1.82
N THR A 529 4.85 34.14 -2.05
CA THR A 529 3.85 34.86 -1.26
C THR A 529 2.96 35.67 -2.19
N LEU A 530 1.66 35.57 -1.98
CA LEU A 530 0.65 36.26 -2.77
C LEU A 530 -0.23 37.12 -1.86
N PHE A 531 -0.47 38.36 -2.28
CA PHE A 531 -1.58 39.15 -1.75
C PHE A 531 -2.76 38.98 -2.70
N VAL A 532 -3.71 38.12 -2.31
CA VAL A 532 -4.90 37.88 -3.11
C VAL A 532 -5.96 38.93 -2.79
N SER A 533 -6.36 39.70 -3.78
CA SER A 533 -7.41 40.70 -3.64
C SER A 533 -8.63 40.30 -4.49
N GLY A 534 -9.83 40.61 -4.00
CA GLY A 534 -11.03 40.56 -4.84
C GLY A 534 -10.96 41.61 -5.96
N VAL A 535 -11.57 41.32 -7.09
CA VAL A 535 -11.72 42.23 -8.20
C VAL A 535 -12.69 43.34 -7.83
#